data_fd28a290de12a00c7ddff81f2fc833ea
#
_entry.id   fd28a290de12a00c7ddff81f2fc833ea
#
_cell.length_a   1.000
_cell.length_b   1.000
_cell.length_c   1.000
_cell.angle_alpha   90.00
_cell.angle_beta   90.00
_cell.angle_gamma   90.00
#
_symmetry.space_group_name_H-M   'P 1'
#
loop_
_entity.id
_entity.type
_entity.pdbx_description
1 polymer ?
#
loop_
_entity_poly.entity_id
_entity_poly.type
_entity_poly.pdbx_seq_one_letter_code
_entity_poly.pdbx_strand_id
1 'polypeptide(L)'
;MLLVDRGELDVDVPIARYWPEFAAAGKQAITLAQVLSYTSGVSGWDAPVVLDDLYDWERSTARLAAQAPWWAPGTAGGYHALSSGHRVGEVVRRITGPGLKAFFEDEIARPLGADFHIGLPESELHRCSPVVPPPPLPFDFSTLDPSSPVFRTFTGPLPDAGAANTAAWRAADVGAANGHGNARSVARVQSIVSNGGEAFGVRLLSSQTVERIFETRNRGVDLVFGVPVHMGLGWGLPEPATVPYVPQGRVCFWGGWGGSMVINDADRRTTLAYMMNRMAPGVIGGENIARLAACLNEILARDAGVR
;
A
#
# COMPACT_ATOMS: atom_id res chain seq x y z
N MET A 1 8.97 7.32 1.82
CA MET A 1 10.38 7.17 2.24
C MET A 1 11.31 8.19 1.56
N LEU A 2 11.13 8.54 0.28
CA LEU A 2 12.01 9.49 -0.42
C LEU A 2 12.08 10.85 0.27
N LEU A 3 10.93 11.42 0.66
CA LEU A 3 10.88 12.68 1.42
C LEU A 3 11.49 12.56 2.82
N VAL A 4 11.41 11.38 3.42
CA VAL A 4 12.08 11.09 4.71
C VAL A 4 13.59 11.13 4.54
N ASP A 5 14.11 10.49 3.50
CA ASP A 5 15.53 10.45 3.18
C ASP A 5 16.12 11.86 2.93
N ARG A 6 15.32 12.73 2.31
CA ARG A 6 15.67 14.13 2.04
C ARG A 6 15.53 15.05 3.27
N GLY A 7 14.99 14.56 4.38
CA GLY A 7 14.70 15.38 5.57
C GLY A 7 13.51 16.35 5.41
N GLU A 8 12.72 16.20 4.35
CA GLU A 8 11.54 17.01 4.06
C GLU A 8 10.29 16.53 4.82
N LEU A 9 10.30 15.27 5.26
CA LEU A 9 9.21 14.61 5.98
C LEU A 9 9.76 13.84 7.17
N ASP A 10 9.21 14.10 8.36
CA ASP A 10 9.38 13.25 9.54
C ASP A 10 8.08 12.46 9.77
N VAL A 11 8.16 11.15 9.73
CA VAL A 11 6.99 10.26 9.88
C VAL A 11 6.48 10.17 11.32
N ASP A 12 7.32 10.53 12.29
CA ASP A 12 7.04 10.40 13.72
C ASP A 12 6.44 11.69 14.32
N VAL A 13 6.36 12.78 13.53
CA VAL A 13 5.63 13.99 13.94
C VAL A 13 4.17 13.95 13.46
N PRO A 14 3.26 14.70 14.12
CA PRO A 14 1.87 14.76 13.70
C PRO A 14 1.69 15.19 12.25
N ILE A 15 0.80 14.50 11.52
CA ILE A 15 0.41 14.85 10.14
C ILE A 15 -0.06 16.31 10.05
N ALA A 16 -0.69 16.81 11.10
CA ALA A 16 -1.18 18.18 11.20
C ALA A 16 -0.07 19.24 10.98
N ARG A 17 1.20 18.87 11.13
CA ARG A 17 2.33 19.75 10.78
C ARG A 17 2.39 20.05 9.28
N TYR A 18 2.02 19.08 8.46
CA TYR A 18 2.04 19.18 6.98
C TYR A 18 0.65 19.46 6.42
N TRP A 19 -0.37 18.98 7.12
CA TRP A 19 -1.78 19.07 6.76
C TRP A 19 -2.62 19.52 7.97
N PRO A 20 -2.67 20.85 8.26
CA PRO A 20 -3.28 21.39 9.48
C PRO A 20 -4.75 20.97 9.68
N GLU A 21 -5.54 20.88 8.59
CA GLU A 21 -6.95 20.52 8.64
C GLU A 21 -7.16 19.09 9.17
N PHE A 22 -6.17 18.22 9.04
CA PHE A 22 -6.24 16.85 9.57
C PHE A 22 -6.29 16.79 11.10
N ALA A 23 -5.94 17.87 11.81
CA ALA A 23 -6.02 17.94 13.27
C ALA A 23 -7.44 17.83 13.82
N ALA A 24 -8.47 18.05 12.98
CA ALA A 24 -9.87 18.04 13.41
C ALA A 24 -10.30 16.70 14.03
N ALA A 25 -11.38 16.76 14.83
CA ALA A 25 -12.05 15.60 15.42
C ALA A 25 -11.12 14.67 16.23
N GLY A 26 -10.16 15.24 16.96
CA GLY A 26 -9.28 14.49 17.88
C GLY A 26 -8.04 13.88 17.22
N LYS A 27 -7.72 14.24 15.96
CA LYS A 27 -6.59 13.68 15.21
C LYS A 27 -5.28 14.48 15.28
N GLN A 28 -5.20 15.50 16.16
CA GLN A 28 -4.05 16.42 16.22
C GLN A 28 -2.70 15.74 16.49
N ALA A 29 -2.70 14.56 17.12
CA ALA A 29 -1.49 13.81 17.46
C ALA A 29 -1.20 12.63 16.51
N ILE A 30 -2.07 12.35 15.54
CA ILE A 30 -1.86 11.23 14.61
C ILE A 30 -0.64 11.51 13.73
N THR A 31 0.32 10.58 13.73
CA THR A 31 1.54 10.66 12.92
C THR A 31 1.38 9.94 11.58
N LEU A 32 2.24 10.25 10.60
CA LEU A 32 2.26 9.51 9.36
C LEU A 32 2.72 8.05 9.58
N ALA A 33 3.60 7.79 10.55
CA ALA A 33 3.97 6.44 10.93
C ALA A 33 2.74 5.60 11.34
N GLN A 34 1.78 6.18 12.06
CA GLN A 34 0.53 5.50 12.40
C GLN A 34 -0.36 5.24 11.18
N VAL A 35 -0.36 6.12 10.18
CA VAL A 35 -1.05 5.86 8.90
C VAL A 35 -0.38 4.72 8.14
N LEU A 36 0.94 4.74 8.04
CA LEU A 36 1.72 3.75 7.30
C LEU A 36 1.73 2.37 7.97
N SER A 37 1.50 2.29 9.27
CA SER A 37 1.40 1.03 10.04
C SER A 37 -0.04 0.62 10.37
N TYR A 38 -1.04 1.31 9.80
CA TYR A 38 -2.48 1.04 9.96
C TYR A 38 -3.03 1.22 11.39
N THR A 39 -2.37 2.04 12.21
CA THR A 39 -2.80 2.31 13.60
C THR A 39 -3.44 3.69 13.80
N SER A 40 -3.74 4.41 12.72
CA SER A 40 -4.29 5.78 12.83
C SER A 40 -5.74 5.87 13.30
N GLY A 41 -6.49 4.77 13.29
CA GLY A 41 -7.92 4.77 13.57
C GLY A 41 -8.80 5.28 12.44
N VAL A 42 -8.22 5.67 11.30
CA VAL A 42 -8.96 6.20 10.13
C VAL A 42 -8.75 5.25 8.95
N SER A 43 -9.44 4.11 8.90
CA SER A 43 -9.20 3.09 7.87
C SER A 43 -9.99 3.30 6.57
N GLY A 44 -11.00 4.18 6.58
CA GLY A 44 -11.83 4.51 5.42
C GLY A 44 -12.50 5.86 5.59
N TRP A 45 -13.51 6.14 4.78
CA TRP A 45 -14.34 7.34 4.88
C TRP A 45 -15.64 7.04 5.63
N ASP A 46 -16.13 8.00 6.40
CA ASP A 46 -17.48 7.95 6.96
C ASP A 46 -18.53 7.93 5.85
N ALA A 47 -19.49 7.01 5.96
CA ALA A 47 -20.60 6.92 5.02
C ALA A 47 -21.52 8.17 5.08
N PRO A 48 -22.23 8.50 4.00
CA PRO A 48 -22.26 7.82 2.70
C PRO A 48 -21.06 8.22 1.82
N VAL A 49 -20.47 7.25 1.14
CA VAL A 49 -19.40 7.47 0.16
C VAL A 49 -19.51 6.42 -0.95
N VAL A 50 -19.36 6.85 -2.18
CA VAL A 50 -19.32 5.98 -3.36
C VAL A 50 -17.94 6.04 -4.01
N LEU A 51 -17.65 5.09 -4.90
CA LEU A 51 -16.34 4.99 -5.52
C LEU A 51 -15.93 6.25 -6.29
N ASP A 52 -16.90 6.90 -6.97
CA ASP A 52 -16.65 8.14 -7.72
C ASP A 52 -16.24 9.32 -6.82
N ASP A 53 -16.63 9.32 -5.54
CA ASP A 53 -16.19 10.34 -4.59
C ASP A 53 -14.65 10.32 -4.40
N LEU A 54 -14.01 9.17 -4.64
CA LEU A 54 -12.56 9.02 -4.50
C LEU A 54 -11.78 9.68 -5.65
N TYR A 55 -12.42 9.92 -6.78
CA TYR A 55 -11.80 10.58 -7.94
C TYR A 55 -11.72 12.10 -7.76
N ASP A 56 -12.56 12.68 -6.89
CA ASP A 56 -12.46 14.07 -6.46
C ASP A 56 -11.49 14.17 -5.28
N TRP A 57 -10.24 14.51 -5.58
CA TRP A 57 -9.16 14.57 -4.60
C TRP A 57 -9.47 15.49 -3.42
N GLU A 58 -9.91 16.72 -3.71
CA GLU A 58 -10.14 17.73 -2.67
C GLU A 58 -11.30 17.33 -1.76
N ARG A 59 -12.41 16.87 -2.34
CA ARG A 59 -13.56 16.38 -1.58
C ARG A 59 -13.20 15.17 -0.73
N SER A 60 -12.48 14.22 -1.30
CA SER A 60 -12.08 12.99 -0.63
C SER A 60 -11.16 13.25 0.56
N THR A 61 -10.14 14.08 0.36
CA THR A 61 -9.18 14.45 1.42
C THR A 61 -9.81 15.34 2.49
N ALA A 62 -10.68 16.29 2.12
CA ALA A 62 -11.42 17.11 3.07
C ALA A 62 -12.30 16.27 4.01
N ARG A 63 -12.94 15.21 3.51
CA ARG A 63 -13.72 14.27 4.34
C ARG A 63 -12.83 13.52 5.32
N LEU A 64 -11.68 13.00 4.88
CA LEU A 64 -10.70 12.34 5.77
C LEU A 64 -10.15 13.29 6.84
N ALA A 65 -9.97 14.56 6.49
CA ALA A 65 -9.54 15.57 7.45
C ALA A 65 -10.61 15.89 8.49
N ALA A 66 -11.89 15.92 8.11
CA ALA A 66 -12.99 16.32 8.99
C ALA A 66 -13.45 15.22 9.93
N GLN A 67 -13.42 13.93 9.52
CA GLN A 67 -13.97 12.82 10.29
C GLN A 67 -13.16 12.47 11.54
N ALA A 68 -13.82 11.84 12.52
CA ALA A 68 -13.17 11.29 13.70
C ALA A 68 -12.52 9.92 13.41
N PRO A 69 -11.50 9.51 14.15
CA PRO A 69 -10.99 8.14 14.08
C PRO A 69 -12.04 7.17 14.62
N TRP A 70 -12.10 5.95 14.05
CA TRP A 70 -13.06 4.91 14.43
C TRP A 70 -12.64 4.12 15.67
N TRP A 71 -11.37 4.17 16.02
CA TRP A 71 -10.81 3.69 17.29
C TRP A 71 -9.68 4.61 17.73
N ALA A 72 -9.30 4.52 18.99
CA ALA A 72 -8.23 5.36 19.55
C ALA A 72 -6.90 5.14 18.77
N PRO A 73 -6.31 6.18 18.19
CA PRO A 73 -5.07 6.07 17.44
C PRO A 73 -3.94 5.43 18.25
N GLY A 74 -3.22 4.50 17.63
CA GLY A 74 -2.09 3.79 18.24
C GLY A 74 -2.47 2.60 19.13
N THR A 75 -3.76 2.32 19.38
CA THR A 75 -4.18 1.23 20.29
C THR A 75 -4.37 -0.11 19.58
N ALA A 76 -4.67 -0.10 18.29
CA ALA A 76 -4.86 -1.29 17.48
C ALA A 76 -4.56 -1.01 16.01
N GLY A 77 -4.22 -2.05 15.26
CA GLY A 77 -4.10 -2.03 13.81
C GLY A 77 -5.43 -2.33 13.12
N GLY A 78 -5.67 -1.68 11.99
CA GLY A 78 -6.80 -1.97 11.08
C GLY A 78 -6.47 -1.52 9.68
N TYR A 79 -6.51 -2.42 8.71
CA TYR A 79 -6.15 -2.18 7.31
C TYR A 79 -6.83 -0.95 6.73
N HIS A 80 -6.07 -0.09 6.09
CA HIS A 80 -6.53 1.20 5.58
C HIS A 80 -6.98 1.18 4.11
N ALA A 81 -7.29 0.03 3.56
CA ALA A 81 -7.85 -0.17 2.21
C ALA A 81 -7.47 0.94 1.20
N LEU A 82 -8.47 1.66 0.68
CA LEU A 82 -8.27 2.70 -0.33
C LEU A 82 -7.81 4.06 0.26
N SER A 83 -8.10 4.32 1.54
CA SER A 83 -7.89 5.64 2.14
C SER A 83 -6.41 5.98 2.42
N SER A 84 -5.52 4.97 2.49
CA SER A 84 -4.08 5.19 2.70
C SER A 84 -3.46 6.03 1.59
N GLY A 85 -3.82 5.77 0.32
CA GLY A 85 -3.32 6.52 -0.84
C GLY A 85 -3.65 8.01 -0.78
N HIS A 86 -4.87 8.36 -0.40
CA HIS A 86 -5.29 9.76 -0.28
C HIS A 86 -4.57 10.49 0.88
N ARG A 87 -4.40 9.83 2.03
CA ARG A 87 -3.70 10.47 3.16
C ARG A 87 -2.22 10.66 2.91
N VAL A 88 -1.54 9.63 2.40
CA VAL A 88 -0.12 9.73 2.05
C VAL A 88 0.06 10.72 0.90
N GLY A 89 -0.79 10.64 -0.13
CA GLY A 89 -0.74 11.52 -1.29
C GLY A 89 -0.98 12.98 -0.94
N GLU A 90 -1.90 13.28 0.00
CA GLU A 90 -2.14 14.66 0.44
C GLU A 90 -0.93 15.22 1.19
N VAL A 91 -0.28 14.43 2.04
CA VAL A 91 0.96 14.86 2.70
C VAL A 91 2.06 15.12 1.66
N VAL A 92 2.22 14.23 0.68
CA VAL A 92 3.17 14.45 -0.43
C VAL A 92 2.85 15.75 -1.16
N ARG A 93 1.61 15.96 -1.56
CA ARG A 93 1.16 17.17 -2.27
C ARG A 93 1.42 18.46 -1.47
N ARG A 94 1.19 18.44 -0.15
CA ARG A 94 1.42 19.58 0.74
C ARG A 94 2.90 19.95 0.87
N ILE A 95 3.78 18.97 0.79
CA ILE A 95 5.23 19.19 0.90
C ILE A 95 5.82 19.59 -0.46
N THR A 96 5.42 18.91 -1.54
CA THR A 96 6.10 19.01 -2.84
C THR A 96 5.39 19.91 -3.85
N GLY A 97 4.10 20.20 -3.65
CA GLY A 97 3.22 20.90 -4.60
C GLY A 97 2.53 19.92 -5.56
N PRO A 98 3.25 19.12 -6.37
CA PRO A 98 2.64 18.08 -7.19
C PRO A 98 1.97 16.98 -6.35
N GLY A 99 0.88 16.38 -6.90
CA GLY A 99 0.23 15.21 -6.31
C GLY A 99 1.09 13.94 -6.42
N LEU A 100 0.62 12.87 -5.76
CA LEU A 100 1.34 11.60 -5.68
C LEU A 100 1.65 11.01 -7.07
N LYS A 101 0.74 11.14 -8.02
CA LYS A 101 0.90 10.68 -9.41
C LYS A 101 2.13 11.31 -10.07
N ALA A 102 2.22 12.65 -10.09
CA ALA A 102 3.34 13.35 -10.71
C ALA A 102 4.64 13.15 -9.92
N PHE A 103 4.58 13.18 -8.60
CA PHE A 103 5.74 12.91 -7.76
C PHE A 103 6.33 11.53 -8.01
N PHE A 104 5.50 10.50 -8.11
CA PHE A 104 5.96 9.14 -8.39
C PHE A 104 6.59 9.04 -9.78
N GLU A 105 5.97 9.63 -10.79
CA GLU A 105 6.47 9.63 -12.17
C GLU A 105 7.85 10.29 -12.24
N ASP A 106 7.99 11.49 -11.69
CA ASP A 106 9.19 12.30 -11.83
C ASP A 106 10.35 11.81 -10.97
N GLU A 107 10.07 11.38 -9.75
CA GLU A 107 11.08 11.11 -8.74
C GLU A 107 11.44 9.62 -8.63
N ILE A 108 10.59 8.73 -9.15
CA ILE A 108 10.78 7.28 -9.00
C ILE A 108 10.73 6.55 -10.33
N ALA A 109 9.61 6.64 -11.06
CA ALA A 109 9.42 5.83 -12.27
C ALA A 109 10.39 6.20 -13.37
N ARG A 110 10.50 7.48 -13.68
CA ARG A 110 11.38 8.01 -14.75
C ARG A 110 12.87 7.76 -14.45
N PRO A 111 13.42 8.08 -13.28
CA PRO A 111 14.81 7.79 -12.95
C PRO A 111 15.16 6.30 -13.06
N LEU A 112 14.24 5.42 -12.65
CA LEU A 112 14.43 3.99 -12.73
C LEU A 112 14.10 3.39 -14.10
N GLY A 113 13.55 4.15 -15.05
CA GLY A 113 13.04 3.63 -16.31
C GLY A 113 11.95 2.56 -16.10
N ALA A 114 11.08 2.77 -15.12
CA ALA A 114 10.00 1.87 -14.77
C ALA A 114 8.70 2.27 -15.46
N ASP A 115 8.15 1.37 -16.26
CA ASP A 115 6.85 1.54 -16.93
C ASP A 115 5.72 1.23 -15.92
N PHE A 116 5.51 2.16 -14.99
CA PHE A 116 4.49 2.07 -13.94
C PHE A 116 3.90 3.45 -13.66
N HIS A 117 2.58 3.53 -13.55
CA HIS A 117 1.83 4.77 -13.37
C HIS A 117 0.83 4.66 -12.23
N ILE A 118 0.68 5.72 -11.44
CA ILE A 118 -0.45 5.92 -10.52
C ILE A 118 -1.47 6.76 -11.29
N GLY A 119 -2.61 6.16 -11.66
CA GLY A 119 -3.49 6.77 -12.64
C GLY A 119 -2.85 6.88 -14.03
N LEU A 120 -3.53 6.40 -15.05
CA LEU A 120 -2.97 6.23 -16.39
C LEU A 120 -3.39 7.39 -17.32
N PRO A 121 -2.48 7.95 -18.14
CA PRO A 121 -2.87 8.87 -19.21
C PRO A 121 -3.78 8.18 -20.23
N GLU A 122 -4.69 8.92 -20.82
CA GLU A 122 -5.63 8.39 -21.83
C GLU A 122 -4.90 7.73 -23.00
N SER A 123 -3.76 8.29 -23.42
CA SER A 123 -2.92 7.74 -24.49
C SER A 123 -2.42 6.32 -24.22
N GLU A 124 -2.34 5.90 -22.94
CA GLU A 124 -1.81 4.60 -22.54
C GLU A 124 -2.91 3.56 -22.25
N LEU A 125 -4.18 3.94 -22.30
CA LEU A 125 -5.32 3.05 -22.00
C LEU A 125 -5.33 1.79 -22.87
N HIS A 126 -4.87 1.89 -24.12
CA HIS A 126 -4.80 0.78 -25.07
C HIS A 126 -3.83 -0.33 -24.64
N ARG A 127 -2.90 -0.06 -23.74
CA ARG A 127 -1.91 -1.01 -23.22
C ARG A 127 -2.42 -1.83 -22.03
N CYS A 128 -3.56 -1.45 -21.44
CA CYS A 128 -4.10 -2.11 -20.27
C CYS A 128 -4.83 -3.41 -20.60
N SER A 129 -4.39 -4.52 -20.06
CA SER A 129 -5.20 -5.72 -20.00
C SER A 129 -6.43 -5.51 -19.12
N PRO A 130 -7.60 -6.09 -19.51
CA PRO A 130 -8.74 -6.08 -18.61
C PRO A 130 -8.46 -6.87 -17.34
N VAL A 131 -8.93 -6.35 -16.22
CA VAL A 131 -8.98 -7.09 -14.96
C VAL A 131 -10.21 -8.01 -15.00
N VAL A 132 -9.98 -9.29 -14.76
CA VAL A 132 -11.05 -10.29 -14.60
C VAL A 132 -11.39 -10.35 -13.11
N PRO A 133 -12.61 -9.93 -12.69
CA PRO A 133 -13.02 -9.92 -11.30
C PRO A 133 -12.89 -11.30 -10.62
N PRO A 134 -12.73 -11.34 -9.30
CA PRO A 134 -12.71 -12.58 -8.55
C PRO A 134 -14.11 -13.22 -8.53
N PRO A 135 -14.23 -14.50 -8.19
CA PRO A 135 -15.51 -15.06 -7.78
C PRO A 135 -16.14 -14.23 -6.66
N PRO A 136 -17.48 -14.21 -6.52
CA PRO A 136 -18.13 -13.56 -5.40
C PRO A 136 -17.48 -13.98 -4.08
N LEU A 137 -17.21 -13.01 -3.22
CA LEU A 137 -16.67 -13.30 -1.90
C LEU A 137 -17.70 -14.16 -1.13
N PRO A 138 -17.27 -15.23 -0.48
CA PRO A 138 -18.15 -16.06 0.36
C PRO A 138 -18.43 -15.35 1.69
N PHE A 139 -18.69 -14.04 1.63
CA PHE A 139 -18.78 -13.18 2.78
C PHE A 139 -19.92 -12.17 2.58
N ASP A 140 -20.87 -12.20 3.50
CA ASP A 140 -22.02 -11.29 3.52
C ASP A 140 -21.78 -10.16 4.52
N PHE A 141 -21.50 -8.96 4.00
CA PHE A 141 -21.31 -7.78 4.82
C PHE A 141 -22.54 -7.42 5.66
N SER A 142 -23.76 -7.83 5.25
CA SER A 142 -25.00 -7.54 5.99
C SER A 142 -25.07 -8.24 7.36
N THR A 143 -24.23 -9.25 7.57
CA THR A 143 -24.14 -9.99 8.85
C THR A 143 -23.22 -9.34 9.87
N LEU A 144 -22.46 -8.32 9.47
CA LEU A 144 -21.54 -7.61 10.35
C LEU A 144 -22.22 -6.47 11.10
N ASP A 145 -21.65 -6.14 12.27
CA ASP A 145 -21.98 -4.90 12.96
C ASP A 145 -21.62 -3.69 12.09
N PRO A 146 -22.60 -2.83 11.73
CA PRO A 146 -22.34 -1.63 10.92
C PRO A 146 -21.37 -0.63 11.56
N SER A 147 -21.17 -0.69 12.88
CA SER A 147 -20.20 0.14 13.59
C SER A 147 -18.79 -0.43 13.58
N SER A 148 -18.61 -1.70 13.19
CA SER A 148 -17.30 -2.36 13.20
C SER A 148 -16.34 -1.76 12.17
N PRO A 149 -15.03 -1.68 12.48
CA PRO A 149 -14.02 -1.22 11.53
C PRO A 149 -14.02 -2.00 10.21
N VAL A 150 -14.25 -3.31 10.24
CA VAL A 150 -14.29 -4.16 9.04
C VAL A 150 -15.44 -3.75 8.13
N PHE A 151 -16.67 -3.62 8.67
CA PHE A 151 -17.84 -3.19 7.90
C PHE A 151 -17.59 -1.82 7.27
N ARG A 152 -17.22 -0.83 8.09
CA ARG A 152 -17.00 0.56 7.64
C ARG A 152 -15.90 0.68 6.59
N THR A 153 -14.82 -0.11 6.72
CA THR A 153 -13.71 -0.09 5.76
C THR A 153 -14.11 -0.65 4.39
N PHE A 154 -14.89 -1.74 4.36
CA PHE A 154 -15.26 -2.41 3.11
C PHE A 154 -16.61 -1.95 2.51
N THR A 155 -17.35 -1.11 3.19
CA THR A 155 -18.58 -0.51 2.65
C THR A 155 -18.47 1.00 2.40
N GLY A 156 -17.36 1.60 2.70
CA GLY A 156 -17.13 3.02 2.53
C GLY A 156 -15.86 3.38 1.72
N PRO A 157 -15.88 3.30 0.39
CA PRO A 157 -16.89 2.78 -0.54
C PRO A 157 -16.88 1.27 -0.67
N LEU A 158 -17.98 0.71 -1.19
CA LEU A 158 -18.01 -0.72 -1.54
C LEU A 158 -17.03 -1.00 -2.68
N PRO A 159 -16.12 -1.98 -2.52
CA PRO A 159 -15.17 -2.30 -3.57
C PRO A 159 -15.86 -2.93 -4.79
N ASP A 160 -15.52 -2.43 -5.96
CA ASP A 160 -15.95 -2.99 -7.24
C ASP A 160 -14.72 -3.29 -8.10
N ALA A 161 -14.42 -4.56 -8.28
CA ALA A 161 -13.31 -4.99 -9.13
C ALA A 161 -13.52 -4.63 -10.61
N GLY A 162 -14.76 -4.50 -11.07
CA GLY A 162 -15.13 -4.09 -12.42
C GLY A 162 -14.73 -2.64 -12.71
N ALA A 163 -14.69 -1.79 -11.69
CA ALA A 163 -14.26 -0.40 -11.81
C ALA A 163 -12.85 -0.25 -12.40
N ALA A 164 -11.96 -1.21 -12.14
CA ALA A 164 -10.59 -1.23 -12.70
C ALA A 164 -10.55 -1.22 -14.25
N ASN A 165 -11.65 -1.57 -14.89
CA ASN A 165 -11.78 -1.54 -16.35
C ASN A 165 -12.37 -0.24 -16.90
N THR A 166 -12.77 0.69 -16.06
CA THR A 166 -13.34 1.97 -16.48
C THR A 166 -12.24 3.00 -16.73
N ALA A 167 -12.48 3.93 -17.67
CA ALA A 167 -11.57 5.03 -17.94
C ALA A 167 -11.45 5.97 -16.71
N ALA A 168 -12.54 6.18 -16.00
CA ALA A 168 -12.56 7.03 -14.80
C ALA A 168 -11.60 6.51 -13.71
N TRP A 169 -11.70 5.22 -13.35
CA TRP A 169 -10.78 4.60 -12.41
C TRP A 169 -9.32 4.67 -12.90
N ARG A 170 -9.08 4.32 -14.17
CA ARG A 170 -7.73 4.30 -14.73
C ARG A 170 -7.07 5.68 -14.73
N ALA A 171 -7.83 6.75 -14.93
CA ALA A 171 -7.31 8.12 -14.95
C ALA A 171 -7.13 8.73 -13.54
N ALA A 172 -7.89 8.27 -12.56
CA ALA A 172 -7.93 8.84 -11.21
C ALA A 172 -6.60 8.68 -10.45
N ASP A 173 -6.36 9.53 -9.45
CA ASP A 173 -5.28 9.37 -8.48
C ASP A 173 -5.81 8.61 -7.25
N VAL A 174 -5.80 7.28 -7.31
CA VAL A 174 -6.15 6.40 -6.18
C VAL A 174 -4.92 5.59 -5.78
N GLY A 175 -3.92 6.26 -5.22
CA GLY A 175 -2.59 5.71 -4.96
C GLY A 175 -2.53 4.40 -4.18
N ALA A 176 -3.62 4.01 -3.51
CA ALA A 176 -3.72 2.74 -2.80
C ALA A 176 -4.11 1.55 -3.71
N ALA A 177 -4.64 1.78 -4.91
CA ALA A 177 -5.25 0.69 -5.67
C ALA A 177 -5.12 0.78 -7.21
N ASN A 178 -4.90 1.95 -7.80
CA ASN A 178 -4.90 2.08 -9.25
C ASN A 178 -3.52 2.25 -9.88
N GLY A 179 -2.53 1.54 -9.37
CA GLY A 179 -1.24 1.40 -10.03
C GLY A 179 -1.38 0.58 -11.32
N HIS A 180 -0.81 1.09 -12.42
CA HIS A 180 -0.80 0.46 -13.74
C HIS A 180 0.63 0.17 -14.18
N GLY A 181 0.92 -1.07 -14.53
CA GLY A 181 2.26 -1.51 -14.93
C GLY A 181 2.32 -3.02 -15.04
N ASN A 182 3.51 -3.57 -14.92
CA ASN A 182 3.75 -5.00 -15.02
C ASN A 182 4.72 -5.47 -13.93
N ALA A 183 4.88 -6.79 -13.76
CA ALA A 183 5.73 -7.36 -12.73
C ALA A 183 7.18 -6.87 -12.81
N ARG A 184 7.72 -6.67 -14.02
CA ARG A 184 9.09 -6.14 -14.22
C ARG A 184 9.22 -4.73 -13.67
N SER A 185 8.27 -3.86 -13.94
CA SER A 185 8.27 -2.46 -13.47
C SER A 185 8.14 -2.38 -11.96
N VAL A 186 7.25 -3.19 -11.37
CA VAL A 186 7.11 -3.28 -9.91
C VAL A 186 8.39 -3.79 -9.26
N ALA A 187 8.97 -4.89 -9.78
CA ALA A 187 10.24 -5.41 -9.29
C ALA A 187 11.36 -4.37 -9.42
N ARG A 188 11.38 -3.60 -10.53
CA ARG A 188 12.37 -2.56 -10.76
C ARG A 188 12.30 -1.45 -9.72
N VAL A 189 11.11 -0.96 -9.41
CA VAL A 189 10.89 0.06 -8.36
C VAL A 189 11.23 -0.50 -6.99
N GLN A 190 10.72 -1.68 -6.66
CA GLN A 190 10.85 -2.25 -5.32
C GLN A 190 12.25 -2.79 -5.03
N SER A 191 13.05 -3.10 -6.04
CA SER A 191 14.44 -3.54 -5.85
C SER A 191 15.33 -2.48 -5.19
N ILE A 192 14.93 -1.21 -5.17
CA ILE A 192 15.55 -0.17 -4.35
C ILE A 192 15.57 -0.57 -2.87
N VAL A 193 14.48 -1.17 -2.38
CA VAL A 193 14.36 -1.61 -0.98
C VAL A 193 15.29 -2.81 -0.73
N SER A 194 15.23 -3.85 -1.56
CA SER A 194 16.04 -5.06 -1.36
C SER A 194 17.53 -4.84 -1.59
N ASN A 195 17.92 -3.76 -2.27
CA ASN A 195 19.32 -3.44 -2.54
C ASN A 195 19.87 -2.24 -1.74
N GLY A 196 19.27 -1.93 -0.59
CA GLY A 196 19.81 -0.91 0.32
C GLY A 196 19.75 0.52 -0.22
N GLY A 197 18.72 0.82 -1.01
CA GLY A 197 18.42 2.18 -1.49
C GLY A 197 18.91 2.49 -2.91
N GLU A 198 19.59 1.53 -3.58
CA GLU A 198 20.14 1.71 -4.92
C GLU A 198 19.86 0.51 -5.82
N ALA A 199 19.38 0.75 -7.03
CA ALA A 199 19.22 -0.27 -8.04
C ALA A 199 19.42 0.33 -9.45
N PHE A 200 19.93 -0.46 -10.39
CA PHE A 200 20.13 -0.05 -11.79
C PHE A 200 20.98 1.22 -11.97
N GLY A 201 21.92 1.46 -11.05
CA GLY A 201 22.76 2.67 -11.06
C GLY A 201 22.07 3.93 -10.54
N VAL A 202 20.86 3.82 -9.99
CA VAL A 202 20.09 4.92 -9.41
C VAL A 202 19.95 4.73 -7.91
N ARG A 203 20.43 5.71 -7.13
CA ARG A 203 20.22 5.78 -5.69
C ARG A 203 19.01 6.67 -5.40
N LEU A 204 17.98 6.10 -4.78
CA LEU A 204 16.81 6.85 -4.34
C LEU A 204 16.75 7.01 -2.82
N LEU A 205 17.34 6.08 -2.06
CA LEU A 205 17.31 6.10 -0.60
C LEU A 205 18.73 5.86 -0.05
N SER A 206 18.99 6.36 1.13
CA SER A 206 20.11 5.92 1.95
C SER A 206 19.82 4.55 2.55
N SER A 207 20.87 3.80 2.90
CA SER A 207 20.70 2.53 3.63
C SER A 207 20.02 2.73 4.98
N GLN A 208 20.28 3.86 5.64
CA GLN A 208 19.64 4.21 6.91
C GLN A 208 18.12 4.34 6.76
N THR A 209 17.66 4.99 5.70
CA THR A 209 16.22 5.13 5.44
C THR A 209 15.58 3.78 5.09
N VAL A 210 16.31 2.91 4.38
CA VAL A 210 15.84 1.55 4.09
C VAL A 210 15.68 0.74 5.37
N GLU A 211 16.62 0.83 6.33
CA GLU A 211 16.52 0.11 7.60
C GLU A 211 15.24 0.46 8.37
N ARG A 212 14.79 1.71 8.31
CA ARG A 212 13.55 2.13 8.97
C ARG A 212 12.30 1.40 8.47
N ILE A 213 12.32 0.85 7.25
CA ILE A 213 11.21 0.05 6.70
C ILE A 213 10.97 -1.20 7.54
N PHE A 214 12.05 -1.80 8.08
CA PHE A 214 12.01 -3.04 8.86
C PHE A 214 11.75 -2.84 10.36
N GLU A 215 11.68 -1.59 10.82
CA GLU A 215 11.30 -1.30 12.20
C GLU A 215 9.83 -1.67 12.45
N THR A 216 9.59 -2.52 13.44
CA THR A 216 8.22 -2.86 13.86
C THR A 216 7.47 -1.63 14.33
N ARG A 217 6.36 -1.31 13.69
CA ARG A 217 5.48 -0.20 14.04
C ARG A 217 4.12 -0.68 14.56
N ASN A 218 3.69 -1.87 14.14
CA ASN A 218 2.46 -2.50 14.61
C ASN A 218 2.60 -4.02 14.52
N ARG A 219 2.15 -4.74 15.54
CA ARG A 219 2.03 -6.20 15.49
C ARG A 219 0.86 -6.66 16.34
N GLY A 220 -0.05 -7.43 15.76
CA GLY A 220 -1.23 -7.95 16.46
C GLY A 220 -2.31 -8.37 15.49
N VAL A 221 -3.49 -8.70 16.01
CA VAL A 221 -4.66 -9.01 15.19
C VAL A 221 -5.23 -7.71 14.62
N ASP A 222 -5.32 -7.66 13.29
CA ASP A 222 -5.85 -6.51 12.55
C ASP A 222 -7.39 -6.48 12.66
N LEU A 223 -7.94 -5.31 12.99
CA LEU A 223 -9.39 -5.11 13.20
C LEU A 223 -10.21 -5.25 11.92
N VAL A 224 -9.59 -5.19 10.76
CA VAL A 224 -10.25 -5.26 9.45
C VAL A 224 -10.04 -6.63 8.82
N PHE A 225 -8.83 -7.17 8.85
CA PHE A 225 -8.53 -8.50 8.31
C PHE A 225 -8.90 -9.64 9.26
N GLY A 226 -8.94 -9.41 10.56
CA GLY A 226 -9.22 -10.43 11.58
C GLY A 226 -8.10 -11.48 11.77
N VAL A 227 -6.92 -11.22 11.22
CA VAL A 227 -5.74 -12.10 11.31
C VAL A 227 -4.53 -11.36 11.86
N PRO A 228 -3.53 -12.07 12.41
CA PRO A 228 -2.28 -11.44 12.83
C PRO A 228 -1.59 -10.72 11.68
N VAL A 229 -1.14 -9.48 11.91
CA VAL A 229 -0.32 -8.71 10.98
C VAL A 229 0.91 -8.17 11.70
N HIS A 230 1.97 -7.98 10.92
CA HIS A 230 3.18 -7.33 11.39
C HIS A 230 3.55 -6.24 10.38
N MET A 231 3.58 -4.99 10.82
CA MET A 231 3.78 -3.83 9.96
C MET A 231 5.02 -3.02 10.35
N GLY A 232 5.78 -2.66 9.33
CA GLY A 232 6.80 -1.61 9.40
C GLY A 232 6.26 -0.27 8.90
N LEU A 233 7.12 0.57 8.33
CA LEU A 233 6.75 1.85 7.73
C LEU A 233 6.23 1.66 6.30
N GLY A 234 4.94 1.33 6.15
CA GLY A 234 4.26 1.21 4.86
C GLY A 234 4.39 -0.16 4.19
N TRP A 235 5.03 -1.12 4.83
CA TRP A 235 5.15 -2.51 4.37
C TRP A 235 4.75 -3.49 5.45
N GLY A 236 4.22 -4.65 5.03
CA GLY A 236 4.12 -5.82 5.87
C GLY A 236 5.50 -6.40 6.14
N LEU A 237 5.71 -6.87 7.36
CA LEU A 237 6.88 -7.64 7.79
C LEU A 237 6.47 -9.11 7.99
N PRO A 238 7.42 -10.06 8.02
CA PRO A 238 7.10 -11.47 8.16
C PRO A 238 6.19 -11.77 9.35
N GLU A 239 5.05 -12.41 9.08
CA GLU A 239 4.12 -12.95 10.07
C GLU A 239 3.69 -14.36 9.63
N PRO A 240 4.36 -15.41 10.14
CA PRO A 240 4.16 -16.80 9.69
C PRO A 240 2.73 -17.30 9.82
N ALA A 241 1.97 -16.78 10.78
CA ALA A 241 0.57 -17.17 10.97
C ALA A 241 -0.33 -16.73 9.80
N THR A 242 0.05 -15.68 9.07
CA THR A 242 -0.75 -15.11 7.96
C THR A 242 -0.10 -15.34 6.60
N VAL A 243 1.22 -15.21 6.52
CA VAL A 243 2.00 -15.31 5.26
C VAL A 243 3.19 -16.26 5.40
N PRO A 244 2.95 -17.57 5.59
CA PRO A 244 4.00 -18.56 5.91
C PRO A 244 5.06 -18.71 4.80
N TYR A 245 4.77 -18.28 3.59
CA TYR A 245 5.66 -18.35 2.43
C TYR A 245 6.60 -17.13 2.32
N VAL A 246 6.41 -16.11 3.13
CA VAL A 246 7.32 -14.95 3.20
C VAL A 246 8.49 -15.33 4.13
N PRO A 247 9.76 -15.24 3.65
CA PRO A 247 10.93 -15.57 4.47
C PRO A 247 11.04 -14.69 5.70
N GLN A 248 11.67 -15.23 6.75
CA GLN A 248 12.03 -14.45 7.94
C GLN A 248 13.30 -13.64 7.67
N GLY A 249 13.57 -12.62 8.47
CA GLY A 249 14.74 -11.74 8.35
C GLY A 249 14.35 -10.33 7.92
N ARG A 250 15.27 -9.63 7.28
CA ARG A 250 15.03 -8.26 6.74
C ARG A 250 14.25 -8.35 5.43
N VAL A 251 12.99 -8.80 5.58
CA VAL A 251 12.06 -8.99 4.47
C VAL A 251 10.85 -8.09 4.69
N CYS A 252 10.42 -7.42 3.64
CA CYS A 252 9.16 -6.69 3.65
C CYS A 252 8.35 -7.01 2.40
N PHE A 253 7.04 -6.88 2.51
CA PHE A 253 6.13 -7.23 1.43
C PHE A 253 4.87 -6.38 1.46
N TRP A 254 4.13 -6.40 0.36
CA TRP A 254 2.72 -6.06 0.37
C TRP A 254 2.01 -6.70 -0.82
N GLY A 255 0.73 -6.94 -0.62
CA GLY A 255 -0.15 -7.52 -1.63
C GLY A 255 -1.39 -6.68 -1.85
N GLY A 256 -2.16 -7.05 -2.86
CA GLY A 256 -3.42 -6.42 -3.22
C GLY A 256 -4.54 -7.42 -3.38
N TRP A 257 -5.78 -6.93 -3.33
CA TRP A 257 -6.96 -7.71 -3.64
C TRP A 257 -6.83 -8.35 -5.03
N GLY A 258 -7.03 -9.66 -5.07
CA GLY A 258 -6.88 -10.45 -6.28
C GLY A 258 -5.56 -11.22 -6.40
N GLY A 259 -4.57 -10.96 -5.50
CA GLY A 259 -3.38 -11.79 -5.36
C GLY A 259 -2.08 -11.22 -5.92
N SER A 260 -2.07 -10.02 -6.53
CA SER A 260 -0.80 -9.33 -6.83
C SER A 260 -0.02 -9.10 -5.55
N MET A 261 1.30 -9.31 -5.61
CA MET A 261 2.16 -9.15 -4.42
C MET A 261 3.60 -8.90 -4.81
N VAL A 262 4.30 -8.17 -3.96
CA VAL A 262 5.74 -7.99 -4.00
C VAL A 262 6.37 -8.42 -2.68
N ILE A 263 7.51 -9.10 -2.74
CA ILE A 263 8.34 -9.50 -1.59
C ILE A 263 9.75 -8.98 -1.83
N ASN A 264 10.27 -8.19 -0.89
CA ASN A 264 11.62 -7.64 -0.92
C ASN A 264 12.44 -8.30 0.20
N ASP A 265 13.45 -9.05 -0.16
CA ASP A 265 14.39 -9.69 0.75
C ASP A 265 15.73 -8.91 0.70
N ALA A 266 15.98 -8.10 1.72
CA ALA A 266 17.18 -7.28 1.79
C ALA A 266 18.42 -8.09 2.22
N ASP A 267 18.24 -9.22 2.90
CA ASP A 267 19.34 -10.10 3.27
C ASP A 267 19.90 -10.84 2.05
N ARG A 268 19.02 -11.21 1.11
CA ARG A 268 19.39 -11.89 -0.14
C ARG A 268 19.45 -10.96 -1.36
N ARG A 269 19.16 -9.67 -1.17
CA ARG A 269 19.13 -8.65 -2.22
C ARG A 269 18.23 -9.05 -3.40
N THR A 270 17.06 -9.59 -3.09
CA THR A 270 16.14 -10.17 -4.05
C THR A 270 14.76 -9.52 -3.93
N THR A 271 14.14 -9.24 -5.07
CA THR A 271 12.75 -8.79 -5.15
C THR A 271 11.96 -9.75 -6.03
N LEU A 272 10.89 -10.30 -5.49
CA LEU A 272 9.91 -11.10 -6.21
C LEU A 272 8.63 -10.27 -6.40
N ALA A 273 8.18 -10.12 -7.65
CA ALA A 273 6.92 -9.46 -7.96
C ALA A 273 6.03 -10.37 -8.81
N TYR A 274 4.78 -10.52 -8.39
CA TYR A 274 3.73 -11.19 -9.13
C TYR A 274 2.56 -10.22 -9.34
N MET A 275 2.21 -9.97 -10.60
CA MET A 275 1.09 -9.09 -10.99
C MET A 275 0.08 -9.91 -11.77
N MET A 276 -1.15 -9.94 -11.29
CA MET A 276 -2.27 -10.65 -11.91
C MET A 276 -3.08 -9.73 -12.81
N ASN A 277 -3.81 -10.30 -13.76
CA ASN A 277 -4.96 -9.67 -14.42
C ASN A 277 -6.28 -10.44 -14.17
N ARG A 278 -6.20 -11.69 -13.71
CA ARG A 278 -7.35 -12.46 -13.19
C ARG A 278 -7.24 -12.49 -11.66
N MET A 279 -8.20 -11.89 -11.00
CA MET A 279 -8.23 -11.83 -9.55
C MET A 279 -8.57 -13.17 -8.92
N ALA A 280 -7.79 -13.57 -7.92
CA ALA A 280 -8.11 -14.64 -6.98
C ALA A 280 -8.89 -14.08 -5.77
N PRO A 281 -9.59 -14.90 -4.99
CA PRO A 281 -10.10 -14.48 -3.69
C PRO A 281 -8.94 -14.15 -2.74
N GLY A 282 -9.12 -13.14 -1.88
CA GLY A 282 -8.13 -12.74 -0.88
C GLY A 282 -7.51 -11.38 -1.13
N VAL A 283 -6.99 -10.78 -0.05
CA VAL A 283 -6.47 -9.40 -0.04
C VAL A 283 -4.97 -9.37 0.18
N ILE A 284 -4.39 -10.38 0.82
CA ILE A 284 -2.95 -10.47 1.12
C ILE A 284 -2.37 -11.65 0.34
N GLY A 285 -1.91 -11.41 -0.89
CA GLY A 285 -1.33 -12.45 -1.73
C GLY A 285 -2.33 -13.54 -2.15
N GLY A 286 -1.83 -14.74 -2.39
CA GLY A 286 -2.61 -15.89 -2.81
C GLY A 286 -1.74 -17.08 -3.20
N GLU A 287 -2.36 -18.15 -3.69
CA GLU A 287 -1.67 -19.41 -4.02
C GLU A 287 -0.55 -19.23 -5.05
N ASN A 288 -0.77 -18.40 -6.08
CA ASN A 288 0.23 -18.21 -7.14
C ASN A 288 1.54 -17.63 -6.61
N ILE A 289 1.46 -16.54 -5.82
CA ILE A 289 2.67 -15.95 -5.23
C ILE A 289 3.29 -16.87 -4.19
N ALA A 290 2.50 -17.61 -3.42
CA ALA A 290 3.01 -18.57 -2.44
C ALA A 290 3.85 -19.67 -3.12
N ARG A 291 3.38 -20.22 -4.24
CA ARG A 291 4.14 -21.20 -5.04
C ARG A 291 5.42 -20.62 -5.63
N LEU A 292 5.36 -19.40 -6.16
CA LEU A 292 6.54 -18.72 -6.71
C LEU A 292 7.56 -18.42 -5.62
N ALA A 293 7.11 -17.95 -4.45
CA ALA A 293 7.99 -17.66 -3.32
C ALA A 293 8.67 -18.94 -2.78
N ALA A 294 7.92 -20.05 -2.66
CA ALA A 294 8.46 -21.33 -2.24
C ALA A 294 9.57 -21.81 -3.21
N CYS A 295 9.30 -21.79 -4.52
CA CYS A 295 10.27 -22.16 -5.54
C CYS A 295 11.54 -21.29 -5.49
N LEU A 296 11.37 -19.96 -5.39
CA LEU A 296 12.51 -19.04 -5.28
C LEU A 296 13.33 -19.30 -4.02
N ASN A 297 12.67 -19.51 -2.87
CA ASN A 297 13.35 -19.79 -1.60
C ASN A 297 14.16 -21.08 -1.66
N GLU A 298 13.68 -22.14 -2.33
CA GLU A 298 14.42 -23.38 -2.55
C GLU A 298 15.68 -23.15 -3.41
N ILE A 299 15.57 -22.36 -4.49
CA ILE A 299 16.70 -22.03 -5.36
C ILE A 299 17.77 -21.28 -4.56
N LEU A 300 17.36 -20.21 -3.86
CA LEU A 300 18.29 -19.38 -3.09
C LEU A 300 18.95 -20.15 -1.93
N ALA A 301 18.25 -21.11 -1.34
CA ALA A 301 18.84 -21.98 -0.30
C ALA A 301 19.92 -22.93 -0.86
N ARG A 302 19.73 -23.46 -2.07
CA ARG A 302 20.72 -24.30 -2.75
C ARG A 302 21.97 -23.50 -3.10
N ASP A 303 21.80 -22.30 -3.64
CA ASP A 303 22.95 -21.44 -3.99
C ASP A 303 23.76 -21.00 -2.77
N ALA A 304 23.14 -20.82 -1.61
CA ALA A 304 23.81 -20.53 -0.35
C ALA A 304 24.57 -21.72 0.22
N GLY A 305 24.15 -22.96 -0.05
CA GLY A 305 24.80 -24.19 0.38
C GLY A 305 25.97 -24.62 -0.51
N VAL A 306 26.17 -24.00 -1.66
CA VAL A 306 27.25 -24.26 -2.62
C VAL A 306 28.45 -23.32 -2.40
N ARG A 307 28.35 -22.34 -1.53
CA ARG A 307 29.42 -21.42 -1.14
C ARG A 307 30.01 -21.82 0.21
#